data_4520f44f0167205bf338c8b1ec95d285
#
_entry.id   4520f44f0167205bf338c8b1ec95d285
#
_cell.length_a   1.000
_cell.length_b   1.000
_cell.length_c   1.000
_cell.angle_alpha   90.00
_cell.angle_beta   90.00
_cell.angle_gamma   90.00
#
_symmetry.space_group_name_H-M   'P 1'
#
loop_
_entity.id
_entity.type
_entity.pdbx_description
1 polymer ?
#
loop_
_entity_poly.entity_id
_entity_poly.type
_entity_poly.pdbx_seq_one_letter_code
_entity_poly.pdbx_strand_id
1 'polypeptide(L)'
;MKAKVLLLIVAMLLTACSYRGGLARVPAGQEAATIRPIFFATTRQTDRLPFGTLRSRSSIYGLVDVSIPPIHKAGQIEWPNAKPDPQKHFLLASTETYQDGAGMRAGLNKVLAKKDPKDRAVIIFVHGFNNRFSDGLYRIAQMSHDLGLPGVAVTYSWPSAGNPLNYAYDRDSALFARDGLRRLINEVTKSNAREVILVAHSLGSMVTMETLRELRVSGNTRALNRIGGVVLMSPDIDLDVFKTQADAIGKLPDPFIIFSSKKDRALRLIEQLTAQKNRLGRLEDVKEIAEYNITYVDVTAYSEGGINHFPTAKSPALLKLLGQVPDLEQALSGDGGRTGLLPGTVLTVQNATALILSPVASR
;
A
#
# COMPACT_ATOMS: atom_id res chain seq x y z
N MET A 1 24.66 20.49 30.95
CA MET A 1 23.33 20.58 30.35
C MET A 1 23.21 19.89 29.00
N LYS A 2 24.07 20.15 28.01
CA LYS A 2 23.98 19.59 26.63
C LYS A 2 24.01 18.06 26.58
N ALA A 3 24.85 17.38 27.39
CA ALA A 3 24.94 15.91 27.42
C ALA A 3 23.67 15.24 27.98
N LYS A 4 23.01 15.83 28.99
CA LYS A 4 21.75 15.30 29.55
C LYS A 4 20.59 15.48 28.61
N VAL A 5 20.55 16.57 27.82
CA VAL A 5 19.54 16.79 26.78
C VAL A 5 19.73 15.80 25.62
N LEU A 6 20.97 15.53 25.21
CA LEU A 6 21.28 14.55 24.18
C LEU A 6 20.89 13.13 24.64
N LEU A 7 21.15 12.77 25.90
CA LEU A 7 20.74 11.47 26.46
C LEU A 7 19.22 11.31 26.52
N LEU A 8 18.48 12.40 26.84
CA LEU A 8 17.02 12.39 26.83
C LEU A 8 16.45 12.25 25.41
N ILE A 9 17.05 12.90 24.42
CA ILE A 9 16.67 12.78 23.01
C ILE A 9 16.93 11.35 22.51
N VAL A 10 18.07 10.76 22.84
CA VAL A 10 18.40 9.37 22.50
C VAL A 10 17.44 8.39 23.21
N ALA A 11 17.11 8.62 24.49
CA ALA A 11 16.12 7.82 25.21
C ALA A 11 14.70 7.94 24.61
N MET A 12 14.27 9.14 24.18
CA MET A 12 13.00 9.32 23.48
C MET A 12 12.98 8.65 22.10
N LEU A 13 14.10 8.59 21.40
CA LEU A 13 14.22 7.86 20.13
C LEU A 13 14.14 6.33 20.33
N LEU A 14 14.60 5.81 21.46
CA LEU A 14 14.53 4.39 21.81
C LEU A 14 13.12 3.94 22.19
N THR A 15 12.25 4.81 22.71
CA THR A 15 10.85 4.49 23.04
C THR A 15 9.91 4.57 21.83
N ALA A 16 10.33 5.15 20.71
CA ALA A 16 9.55 5.22 19.48
C ALA A 16 9.54 3.91 18.67
N CYS A 17 10.31 2.90 19.04
CA CYS A 17 10.21 1.55 18.51
C CYS A 17 9.01 0.85 19.16
N SER A 18 7.77 1.17 18.70
CA SER A 18 6.64 0.31 19.01
C SER A 18 7.00 -1.11 18.57
N TYR A 19 6.88 -2.06 19.49
CA TYR A 19 7.13 -3.47 19.24
C TYR A 19 6.30 -3.90 18.01
N ARG A 20 7.00 -4.08 16.88
CA ARG A 20 6.39 -4.70 15.70
C ARG A 20 6.47 -6.19 15.91
N GLY A 21 5.35 -6.80 16.27
CA GLY A 21 5.24 -8.25 16.37
C GLY A 21 5.71 -8.93 15.08
N GLY A 22 6.24 -10.14 15.22
CA GLY A 22 6.55 -11.01 14.07
C GLY A 22 5.29 -11.70 13.54
N LEU A 23 5.48 -12.58 12.56
CA LEU A 23 4.45 -13.54 12.17
C LEU A 23 4.30 -14.57 13.30
N ALA A 24 3.06 -14.87 13.65
CA ALA A 24 2.72 -15.97 14.56
C ALA A 24 1.56 -16.78 13.96
N ARG A 25 1.55 -18.08 14.24
CA ARG A 25 0.45 -18.96 13.81
C ARG A 25 -0.62 -19.03 14.88
N VAL A 26 -1.84 -19.37 14.45
CA VAL A 26 -2.90 -19.78 15.37
C VAL A 26 -2.39 -20.98 16.16
N PRO A 27 -2.42 -20.94 17.51
CA PRO A 27 -1.95 -22.05 18.35
C PRO A 27 -2.73 -23.34 18.06
N ALA A 28 -2.05 -24.48 18.18
CA ALA A 28 -2.70 -25.78 18.01
C ALA A 28 -3.88 -25.95 18.99
N GLY A 29 -5.00 -26.46 18.49
CA GLY A 29 -6.23 -26.64 19.28
C GLY A 29 -7.07 -25.38 19.50
N GLN A 30 -6.66 -24.22 18.92
CA GLN A 30 -7.49 -23.01 18.91
C GLN A 30 -8.07 -22.78 17.52
N GLU A 31 -9.28 -22.22 17.48
CA GLU A 31 -9.92 -21.86 16.22
C GLU A 31 -9.48 -20.46 15.76
N ALA A 32 -9.27 -20.33 14.45
CA ALA A 32 -9.04 -19.04 13.82
C ALA A 32 -10.34 -18.20 13.88
N ALA A 33 -10.18 -16.88 14.01
CA ALA A 33 -11.32 -15.96 13.99
C ALA A 33 -11.73 -15.65 12.53
N THR A 34 -11.99 -14.41 12.18
CA THR A 34 -12.36 -14.04 10.81
C THR A 34 -11.18 -14.26 9.85
N ILE A 35 -11.37 -15.11 8.84
CA ILE A 35 -10.31 -15.43 7.86
C ILE A 35 -10.36 -14.48 6.68
N ARG A 36 -9.16 -13.97 6.32
CA ARG A 36 -8.91 -13.23 5.07
C ARG A 36 -7.80 -13.91 4.27
N PRO A 37 -8.12 -14.50 3.11
CA PRO A 37 -7.12 -15.08 2.22
C PRO A 37 -6.34 -13.96 1.51
N ILE A 38 -5.02 -13.97 1.68
CA ILE A 38 -4.10 -12.99 1.09
C ILE A 38 -3.08 -13.74 0.24
N PHE A 39 -3.13 -13.55 -1.07
CA PHE A 39 -2.07 -14.00 -1.95
C PHE A 39 -0.82 -13.16 -1.76
N PHE A 40 0.35 -13.73 -2.03
CA PHE A 40 1.59 -12.97 -2.00
C PHE A 40 2.54 -13.36 -3.13
N ALA A 41 3.34 -12.39 -3.53
CA ALA A 41 4.59 -12.62 -4.25
C ALA A 41 5.70 -11.87 -3.53
N THR A 42 6.90 -12.44 -3.51
CA THR A 42 8.06 -11.80 -2.89
C THR A 42 9.34 -12.11 -3.64
N THR A 43 10.25 -11.11 -3.68
CA THR A 43 11.64 -11.24 -4.10
C THR A 43 12.60 -11.16 -2.92
N ARG A 44 12.12 -11.46 -1.71
CA ARG A 44 12.95 -11.69 -0.53
C ARG A 44 13.62 -13.04 -0.62
N GLN A 45 14.88 -13.11 -0.21
CA GLN A 45 15.58 -14.38 -0.12
C GLN A 45 15.04 -15.21 1.04
N THR A 46 14.96 -16.50 0.88
CA THR A 46 14.55 -17.60 1.74
C THR A 46 13.23 -18.23 1.28
N ASP A 47 13.13 -19.53 1.47
CA ASP A 47 11.96 -20.36 1.15
C ASP A 47 11.00 -20.56 2.34
N ARG A 48 11.32 -19.95 3.50
CA ARG A 48 10.55 -20.11 4.75
C ARG A 48 10.04 -18.78 5.28
N LEU A 49 8.87 -18.84 5.89
CA LEU A 49 8.36 -17.72 6.69
C LEU A 49 9.05 -17.67 8.07
N PRO A 50 9.34 -16.47 8.60
CA PRO A 50 9.27 -15.17 7.94
C PRO A 50 10.38 -15.00 6.91
N PHE A 51 10.06 -14.43 5.75
CA PHE A 51 11.06 -14.14 4.71
C PHE A 51 12.09 -13.12 5.19
N GLY A 52 13.34 -13.29 4.75
CA GLY A 52 14.47 -12.43 5.08
C GLY A 52 14.40 -11.04 4.43
N THR A 53 15.49 -10.31 4.53
CA THR A 53 15.64 -8.96 3.98
C THR A 53 16.50 -8.91 2.73
N LEU A 54 17.25 -9.99 2.44
CA LEU A 54 18.11 -10.07 1.26
C LEU A 54 17.30 -10.21 -0.03
N ARG A 55 17.92 -9.82 -1.14
CA ARG A 55 17.33 -9.80 -2.48
C ARG A 55 17.46 -11.14 -3.17
N SER A 56 16.38 -11.62 -3.80
CA SER A 56 16.35 -12.80 -4.68
C SER A 56 15.91 -12.39 -6.08
N ARG A 57 16.59 -12.91 -7.10
CA ARG A 57 16.18 -12.74 -8.51
C ARG A 57 14.92 -13.55 -8.84
N SER A 58 14.67 -14.63 -8.11
CA SER A 58 13.47 -15.44 -8.22
C SER A 58 12.36 -14.87 -7.35
N SER A 59 11.13 -15.03 -7.79
CA SER A 59 9.95 -14.70 -7.00
C SER A 59 9.42 -15.97 -6.33
N ILE A 60 8.99 -15.84 -5.07
CA ILE A 60 8.25 -16.88 -4.35
C ILE A 60 6.79 -16.43 -4.32
N TYR A 61 5.87 -17.35 -4.53
CA TYR A 61 4.44 -17.12 -4.59
C TYR A 61 3.71 -17.98 -3.57
N GLY A 62 2.62 -17.47 -3.01
CA GLY A 62 1.81 -18.25 -2.07
C GLY A 62 0.50 -17.58 -1.70
N LEU A 63 -0.17 -18.24 -0.77
CA LEU A 63 -1.41 -17.82 -0.15
C LEU A 63 -1.26 -17.97 1.37
N VAL A 64 -1.73 -16.98 2.11
CA VAL A 64 -1.80 -16.99 3.57
C VAL A 64 -3.22 -16.68 3.98
N ASP A 65 -3.83 -17.55 4.77
CA ASP A 65 -5.06 -17.21 5.46
C ASP A 65 -4.72 -16.47 6.75
N VAL A 66 -5.08 -15.19 6.79
CA VAL A 66 -4.87 -14.33 7.96
C VAL A 66 -6.12 -14.36 8.83
N SER A 67 -5.95 -14.75 10.08
CA SER A 67 -6.97 -14.66 11.13
C SER A 67 -6.98 -13.26 11.73
N ILE A 68 -8.13 -12.59 11.69
CA ILE A 68 -8.35 -11.25 12.24
C ILE A 68 -9.17 -11.39 13.52
N PRO A 69 -8.69 -10.85 14.66
CA PRO A 69 -9.34 -11.03 15.94
C PRO A 69 -10.69 -10.31 16.04
N PRO A 70 -11.66 -10.81 16.83
CA PRO A 70 -12.96 -10.14 17.00
C PRO A 70 -12.87 -8.79 17.71
N ILE A 71 -11.79 -8.51 18.45
CA ILE A 71 -11.55 -7.20 19.07
C ILE A 71 -10.96 -6.16 18.10
N HIS A 72 -10.78 -6.52 16.83
CA HIS A 72 -10.16 -5.66 15.84
C HIS A 72 -10.83 -4.29 15.76
N LYS A 73 -9.99 -3.26 15.65
CA LYS A 73 -10.40 -1.86 15.44
C LYS A 73 -9.91 -1.36 14.09
N ALA A 74 -10.82 -0.83 13.30
CA ALA A 74 -10.49 -0.33 11.96
C ALA A 74 -9.26 0.58 11.95
N GLY A 75 -8.36 0.32 11.01
CA GLY A 75 -7.09 1.03 10.84
C GLY A 75 -5.93 0.50 11.70
N GLN A 76 -6.19 -0.37 12.66
CA GLN A 76 -5.17 -0.94 13.55
C GLN A 76 -4.69 -2.31 13.05
N ILE A 77 -3.59 -2.78 13.58
CA ILE A 77 -3.11 -4.16 13.47
C ILE A 77 -2.78 -4.59 14.88
N GLU A 78 -3.53 -5.53 15.40
CA GLU A 78 -3.33 -6.13 16.70
C GLU A 78 -2.20 -7.17 16.59
N TRP A 79 -0.97 -6.70 16.79
CA TRP A 79 0.25 -7.50 16.62
C TRP A 79 0.35 -8.63 17.62
N PRO A 80 0.75 -9.85 17.21
CA PRO A 80 1.00 -10.95 18.13
C PRO A 80 2.17 -10.65 19.06
N ASN A 81 2.04 -11.08 20.29
CA ASN A 81 3.09 -11.07 21.31
C ASN A 81 3.64 -12.50 21.55
N ALA A 82 4.38 -12.69 22.64
CA ALA A 82 4.96 -13.99 23.00
C ALA A 82 3.89 -15.10 23.25
N LYS A 83 2.63 -14.73 23.50
CA LYS A 83 1.50 -15.65 23.67
C LYS A 83 0.43 -15.30 22.62
N PRO A 84 0.53 -15.84 21.40
CA PRO A 84 -0.44 -15.58 20.35
C PRO A 84 -1.84 -16.03 20.78
N ASP A 85 -2.84 -15.19 20.52
CA ASP A 85 -4.23 -15.42 20.88
C ASP A 85 -5.12 -15.00 19.69
N PRO A 86 -5.85 -15.91 19.03
CA PRO A 86 -6.69 -15.58 17.88
C PRO A 86 -7.84 -14.64 18.22
N GLN A 87 -8.19 -14.50 19.52
CA GLN A 87 -9.20 -13.54 19.96
C GLN A 87 -8.65 -12.10 20.06
N LYS A 88 -7.31 -11.93 20.05
CA LYS A 88 -6.65 -10.63 20.31
C LYS A 88 -5.65 -10.20 19.25
N HIS A 89 -5.18 -11.11 18.40
CA HIS A 89 -4.07 -10.83 17.50
C HIS A 89 -4.33 -11.27 16.07
N PHE A 90 -3.73 -10.56 15.13
CA PHE A 90 -3.59 -11.02 13.75
C PHE A 90 -2.64 -12.21 13.72
N LEU A 91 -3.11 -13.35 13.19
CA LEU A 91 -2.33 -14.59 13.15
C LEU A 91 -2.42 -15.24 11.77
N LEU A 92 -1.51 -16.16 11.51
CA LEU A 92 -1.55 -17.04 10.34
C LEU A 92 -2.38 -18.28 10.67
N ALA A 93 -3.50 -18.48 9.98
CA ALA A 93 -4.30 -19.69 10.10
C ALA A 93 -3.72 -20.80 9.21
N SER A 94 -3.41 -20.47 7.95
CA SER A 94 -2.79 -21.40 7.02
C SER A 94 -1.76 -20.69 6.14
N THR A 95 -0.91 -21.49 5.47
CA THR A 95 0.04 -20.98 4.48
C THR A 95 0.24 -22.04 3.40
N GLU A 96 0.09 -21.64 2.15
CA GLU A 96 0.36 -22.44 0.96
C GLU A 96 1.43 -21.72 0.12
N THR A 97 2.36 -22.47 -0.45
CA THR A 97 3.33 -21.95 -1.43
C THR A 97 3.09 -22.59 -2.77
N TYR A 98 3.22 -21.81 -3.84
CA TYR A 98 3.07 -22.28 -5.21
C TYR A 98 4.45 -22.46 -5.84
N GLN A 99 4.57 -23.43 -6.74
CA GLN A 99 5.81 -23.71 -7.45
C GLN A 99 6.29 -22.50 -8.26
N ASP A 100 5.34 -21.78 -8.88
CA ASP A 100 5.61 -20.61 -9.72
C ASP A 100 4.41 -19.65 -9.80
N GLY A 101 4.53 -18.62 -10.64
CA GLY A 101 3.45 -17.67 -10.87
C GLY A 101 2.23 -18.28 -11.56
N ALA A 102 2.39 -19.34 -12.36
CA ALA A 102 1.27 -20.02 -13.01
C ALA A 102 0.45 -20.80 -11.97
N GLY A 103 1.12 -21.46 -11.03
CA GLY A 103 0.48 -22.12 -9.89
C GLY A 103 -0.31 -21.13 -9.02
N MET A 104 0.28 -19.96 -8.71
CA MET A 104 -0.43 -18.88 -8.01
C MET A 104 -1.65 -18.41 -8.80
N ARG A 105 -1.52 -18.18 -10.12
CA ARG A 105 -2.64 -17.79 -10.99
C ARG A 105 -3.77 -18.82 -10.97
N ALA A 106 -3.44 -20.12 -10.99
CA ALA A 106 -4.44 -21.19 -10.89
C ALA A 106 -5.18 -21.14 -9.53
N GLY A 107 -4.46 -20.93 -8.42
CA GLY A 107 -5.05 -20.71 -7.10
C GLY A 107 -5.94 -19.48 -7.07
N LEU A 108 -5.47 -18.37 -7.61
CA LEU A 108 -6.22 -17.12 -7.72
C LEU A 108 -7.53 -17.32 -8.51
N ASN A 109 -7.50 -18.03 -9.64
CA ASN A 109 -8.67 -18.33 -10.45
C ASN A 109 -9.71 -19.16 -9.69
N LYS A 110 -9.30 -20.09 -8.83
CA LYS A 110 -10.22 -20.87 -7.98
C LYS A 110 -10.97 -19.96 -6.99
N VAL A 111 -10.31 -18.95 -6.45
CA VAL A 111 -10.96 -17.98 -5.55
C VAL A 111 -11.86 -17.03 -6.31
N LEU A 112 -11.41 -16.51 -7.45
CA LEU A 112 -12.19 -15.60 -8.30
C LEU A 112 -13.45 -16.26 -8.86
N ALA A 113 -13.40 -17.56 -9.19
CA ALA A 113 -14.57 -18.30 -9.69
C ALA A 113 -15.73 -18.35 -8.70
N LYS A 114 -15.45 -18.26 -7.39
CA LYS A 114 -16.47 -18.24 -6.33
C LYS A 114 -17.09 -16.86 -6.08
N LYS A 115 -16.61 -15.83 -6.77
CA LYS A 115 -17.11 -14.45 -6.63
C LYS A 115 -18.02 -14.08 -7.77
N ASP A 116 -18.94 -13.16 -7.52
CA ASP A 116 -19.72 -12.55 -8.58
C ASP A 116 -18.81 -11.89 -9.62
N PRO A 117 -19.14 -11.91 -10.91
CA PRO A 117 -18.31 -11.31 -11.96
C PRO A 117 -17.90 -9.85 -11.69
N LYS A 118 -18.79 -9.04 -11.12
CA LYS A 118 -18.53 -7.64 -10.75
C LYS A 118 -17.46 -7.51 -9.65
N ASP A 119 -17.34 -8.51 -8.79
CA ASP A 119 -16.45 -8.53 -7.61
C ASP A 119 -15.10 -9.21 -7.88
N ARG A 120 -14.82 -9.57 -9.15
CA ARG A 120 -13.57 -10.24 -9.55
C ARG A 120 -12.41 -9.27 -9.77
N ALA A 121 -12.33 -8.21 -8.98
CA ALA A 121 -11.14 -7.36 -8.96
C ALA A 121 -10.00 -8.02 -8.17
N VAL A 122 -8.76 -7.77 -8.57
CA VAL A 122 -7.57 -8.15 -7.80
C VAL A 122 -6.84 -6.90 -7.36
N ILE A 123 -6.65 -6.73 -6.06
CA ILE A 123 -5.96 -5.59 -5.47
C ILE A 123 -4.54 -6.01 -5.08
N ILE A 124 -3.52 -5.43 -5.72
CA ILE A 124 -2.11 -5.68 -5.41
C ILE A 124 -1.60 -4.54 -4.53
N PHE A 125 -1.24 -4.86 -3.30
CA PHE A 125 -0.62 -3.92 -2.37
C PHE A 125 0.90 -4.00 -2.40
N VAL A 126 1.57 -2.86 -2.55
CA VAL A 126 3.02 -2.72 -2.55
C VAL A 126 3.44 -1.88 -1.34
N HIS A 127 4.08 -2.51 -0.36
CA HIS A 127 4.46 -1.86 0.89
C HIS A 127 5.59 -0.83 0.72
N GLY A 128 5.76 0.05 1.70
CA GLY A 128 6.76 1.11 1.70
C GLY A 128 8.12 0.72 2.31
N PHE A 129 8.94 1.76 2.56
CA PHE A 129 10.19 1.72 3.28
C PHE A 129 10.03 1.13 4.68
N ASN A 130 11.09 0.50 5.18
CA ASN A 130 11.17 -0.03 6.54
C ASN A 130 10.04 -1.02 6.88
N ASN A 131 9.65 -1.87 5.93
CA ASN A 131 8.63 -2.90 6.13
C ASN A 131 9.23 -4.29 6.01
N ARG A 132 8.85 -5.18 6.91
CA ARG A 132 9.08 -6.62 6.82
C ARG A 132 7.95 -7.26 6.02
N PHE A 133 8.06 -8.54 5.70
CA PHE A 133 7.00 -9.30 5.06
C PHE A 133 5.68 -9.24 5.85
N SER A 134 5.76 -9.41 7.19
CA SER A 134 4.59 -9.32 8.08
C SER A 134 3.88 -7.98 8.03
N ASP A 135 4.63 -6.88 7.90
CA ASP A 135 4.04 -5.53 7.87
C ASP A 135 3.14 -5.35 6.63
N GLY A 136 3.60 -5.79 5.45
CA GLY A 136 2.82 -5.75 4.21
C GLY A 136 1.62 -6.70 4.24
N LEU A 137 1.83 -7.93 4.71
CA LEU A 137 0.79 -8.96 4.78
C LEU A 137 -0.37 -8.54 5.69
N TYR A 138 -0.08 -8.15 6.94
CA TYR A 138 -1.12 -7.76 7.88
C TYR A 138 -1.80 -6.44 7.48
N ARG A 139 -1.07 -5.53 6.84
CA ARG A 139 -1.65 -4.26 6.37
C ARG A 139 -2.71 -4.49 5.29
N ILE A 140 -2.43 -5.30 4.28
CA ILE A 140 -3.45 -5.58 3.25
C ILE A 140 -4.59 -6.44 3.79
N ALA A 141 -4.35 -7.34 4.74
CA ALA A 141 -5.39 -8.08 5.41
C ALA A 141 -6.34 -7.16 6.20
N GLN A 142 -5.77 -6.23 6.99
CA GLN A 142 -6.51 -5.19 7.70
C GLN A 142 -7.33 -4.32 6.73
N MET A 143 -6.70 -3.78 5.68
CA MET A 143 -7.40 -2.93 4.70
C MET A 143 -8.53 -3.70 4.01
N SER A 144 -8.27 -4.95 3.58
CA SER A 144 -9.28 -5.81 2.95
C SER A 144 -10.47 -6.09 3.87
N HIS A 145 -10.21 -6.25 5.17
CA HIS A 145 -11.25 -6.45 6.18
C HIS A 145 -12.07 -5.17 6.42
N ASP A 146 -11.39 -4.08 6.74
CA ASP A 146 -12.01 -2.80 7.13
C ASP A 146 -12.84 -2.16 6.02
N LEU A 147 -12.37 -2.31 4.78
CA LEU A 147 -13.05 -1.81 3.60
C LEU A 147 -14.13 -2.77 3.09
N GLY A 148 -14.22 -3.99 3.63
CA GLY A 148 -15.10 -5.00 3.07
C GLY A 148 -14.82 -5.28 1.60
N LEU A 149 -13.54 -5.23 1.17
CA LEU A 149 -13.18 -5.34 -0.24
C LEU A 149 -13.76 -6.61 -0.85
N PRO A 150 -14.59 -6.51 -1.90
CA PRO A 150 -15.19 -7.68 -2.53
C PRO A 150 -14.18 -8.50 -3.35
N GLY A 151 -13.11 -7.86 -3.81
CA GLY A 151 -12.05 -8.43 -4.63
C GLY A 151 -11.16 -9.42 -3.90
N VAL A 152 -10.06 -9.82 -4.54
CA VAL A 152 -9.01 -10.67 -3.98
C VAL A 152 -7.78 -9.82 -3.70
N ALA A 153 -7.29 -9.90 -2.46
CA ALA A 153 -6.12 -9.16 -2.01
C ALA A 153 -4.83 -9.93 -2.28
N VAL A 154 -3.84 -9.23 -2.80
CA VAL A 154 -2.48 -9.73 -3.08
C VAL A 154 -1.48 -8.76 -2.47
N THR A 155 -0.45 -9.22 -1.78
CA THR A 155 0.68 -8.38 -1.38
C THR A 155 1.91 -8.67 -2.22
N TYR A 156 2.58 -7.63 -2.72
CA TYR A 156 3.92 -7.74 -3.25
C TYR A 156 4.92 -7.29 -2.18
N SER A 157 5.68 -8.25 -1.63
CA SER A 157 6.67 -7.96 -0.59
C SER A 157 8.08 -7.89 -1.18
N TRP A 158 8.54 -6.68 -1.48
CA TRP A 158 9.91 -6.42 -1.92
C TRP A 158 10.90 -6.43 -0.72
N PRO A 159 12.23 -6.66 -0.95
CA PRO A 159 13.21 -6.88 0.11
C PRO A 159 13.67 -5.59 0.80
N SER A 160 12.74 -4.88 1.47
CA SER A 160 13.07 -3.82 2.43
C SER A 160 13.76 -4.41 3.65
N ALA A 161 14.75 -3.71 4.18
CA ALA A 161 15.54 -4.14 5.34
C ALA A 161 14.73 -4.18 6.65
N GLY A 162 13.57 -3.52 6.69
CA GLY A 162 12.78 -3.41 7.93
C GLY A 162 13.49 -2.64 9.05
N ASN A 163 14.40 -1.74 8.68
CA ASN A 163 15.20 -0.94 9.57
C ASN A 163 15.22 0.52 9.10
N PRO A 164 14.87 1.50 9.97
CA PRO A 164 14.79 2.90 9.59
C PRO A 164 16.12 3.54 9.19
N LEU A 165 17.25 2.93 9.51
CA LEU A 165 18.58 3.44 9.14
C LEU A 165 19.00 3.01 7.72
N ASN A 166 18.30 2.07 7.10
CA ASN A 166 18.69 1.46 5.83
C ASN A 166 17.94 2.05 4.62
N TYR A 167 17.67 3.34 4.61
CA TYR A 167 16.92 3.98 3.51
C TYR A 167 17.62 3.82 2.15
N ALA A 168 18.94 4.02 2.08
CA ALA A 168 19.69 3.85 0.83
C ALA A 168 19.61 2.40 0.32
N TYR A 169 19.75 1.40 1.20
CA TYR A 169 19.57 0.00 0.85
C TYR A 169 18.16 -0.27 0.30
N ASP A 170 17.14 0.30 0.94
CA ASP A 170 15.74 0.11 0.53
C ASP A 170 15.45 0.76 -0.83
N ARG A 171 16.05 1.91 -1.15
CA ARG A 171 15.92 2.52 -2.48
C ARG A 171 16.46 1.61 -3.58
N ASP A 172 17.64 1.04 -3.39
CA ASP A 172 18.21 0.08 -4.33
C ASP A 172 17.38 -1.21 -4.41
N SER A 173 16.85 -1.68 -3.28
CA SER A 173 15.97 -2.83 -3.22
C SER A 173 14.65 -2.60 -3.94
N ALA A 174 14.12 -1.38 -3.87
CA ALA A 174 12.92 -0.98 -4.59
C ALA A 174 13.14 -1.06 -6.12
N LEU A 175 14.25 -0.51 -6.61
CA LEU A 175 14.62 -0.60 -8.04
C LEU A 175 14.87 -2.05 -8.47
N PHE A 176 15.57 -2.84 -7.65
CA PHE A 176 15.78 -4.27 -7.90
C PHE A 176 14.47 -5.04 -8.01
N ALA A 177 13.49 -4.68 -7.20
CA ALA A 177 12.24 -5.42 -7.06
C ALA A 177 11.22 -5.19 -8.19
N ARG A 178 11.39 -4.16 -9.04
CA ARG A 178 10.46 -3.82 -10.13
C ARG A 178 10.14 -5.01 -11.04
N ASP A 179 11.15 -5.81 -11.38
CA ASP A 179 10.97 -7.00 -12.23
C ASP A 179 10.12 -8.08 -11.57
N GLY A 180 10.21 -8.21 -10.23
CA GLY A 180 9.35 -9.11 -9.47
C GLY A 180 7.90 -8.67 -9.49
N LEU A 181 7.64 -7.37 -9.31
CA LEU A 181 6.29 -6.82 -9.43
C LEU A 181 5.75 -6.95 -10.85
N ARG A 182 6.58 -6.70 -11.87
CA ARG A 182 6.20 -6.90 -13.28
C ARG A 182 5.78 -8.35 -13.54
N ARG A 183 6.55 -9.34 -13.02
CA ARG A 183 6.16 -10.77 -13.13
C ARG A 183 4.82 -11.04 -12.45
N LEU A 184 4.62 -10.52 -11.23
CA LEU A 184 3.35 -10.67 -10.52
C LEU A 184 2.17 -10.07 -11.32
N ILE A 185 2.29 -8.82 -11.78
CA ILE A 185 1.26 -8.15 -12.59
C ILE A 185 0.96 -8.98 -13.85
N ASN A 186 1.97 -9.49 -14.53
CA ASN A 186 1.80 -10.34 -15.71
C ASN A 186 0.99 -11.61 -15.40
N GLU A 187 1.24 -12.27 -14.26
CA GLU A 187 0.47 -13.45 -13.91
C GLU A 187 -0.96 -13.11 -13.48
N VAL A 188 -1.15 -12.04 -12.71
CA VAL A 188 -2.47 -11.60 -12.27
C VAL A 188 -3.32 -11.12 -13.47
N THR A 189 -2.75 -10.39 -14.41
CA THR A 189 -3.48 -9.91 -15.60
C THR A 189 -3.86 -11.03 -16.60
N LYS A 190 -3.22 -12.21 -16.51
CA LYS A 190 -3.62 -13.43 -17.24
C LYS A 190 -4.70 -14.24 -16.51
N SER A 191 -5.07 -13.88 -15.29
CA SER A 191 -6.10 -14.56 -14.51
C SER A 191 -7.52 -14.18 -14.99
N ASN A 192 -8.53 -14.80 -14.38
CA ASN A 192 -9.94 -14.48 -14.59
C ASN A 192 -10.39 -13.19 -13.85
N ALA A 193 -9.44 -12.39 -13.37
CA ALA A 193 -9.75 -11.09 -12.79
C ALA A 193 -10.41 -10.19 -13.82
N ARG A 194 -11.45 -9.46 -13.43
CA ARG A 194 -12.07 -8.42 -14.26
C ARG A 194 -11.09 -7.26 -14.49
N GLU A 195 -10.42 -6.86 -13.44
CA GLU A 195 -9.45 -5.77 -13.42
C GLU A 195 -8.41 -5.97 -12.32
N VAL A 196 -7.30 -5.26 -12.43
CA VAL A 196 -6.23 -5.23 -11.42
C VAL A 196 -6.08 -3.82 -10.91
N ILE A 197 -6.14 -3.62 -9.59
CA ILE A 197 -5.94 -2.34 -8.94
C ILE A 197 -4.60 -2.39 -8.20
N LEU A 198 -3.74 -1.40 -8.44
CA LEU A 198 -2.47 -1.27 -7.74
C LEU A 198 -2.62 -0.27 -6.59
N VAL A 199 -2.28 -0.68 -5.38
CA VAL A 199 -2.26 0.17 -4.19
C VAL A 199 -0.86 0.17 -3.63
N ALA A 200 -0.20 1.32 -3.63
CA ALA A 200 1.20 1.41 -3.24
C ALA A 200 1.41 2.48 -2.15
N HIS A 201 2.30 2.18 -1.21
CA HIS A 201 2.62 3.07 -0.11
C HIS A 201 4.08 3.51 -0.15
N SER A 202 4.33 4.81 0.05
CA SER A 202 5.66 5.38 0.23
C SER A 202 6.63 4.95 -0.90
N LEU A 203 7.77 4.36 -0.59
CA LEU A 203 8.75 3.83 -1.55
C LEU A 203 8.17 2.71 -2.45
N GLY A 204 7.11 2.03 -2.01
CA GLY A 204 6.36 1.10 -2.86
C GLY A 204 5.72 1.77 -4.07
N SER A 205 5.41 3.07 -3.96
CA SER A 205 4.93 3.87 -5.10
C SER A 205 6.01 4.02 -6.18
N MET A 206 7.27 4.19 -5.78
CA MET A 206 8.40 4.20 -6.73
C MET A 206 8.55 2.86 -7.46
N VAL A 207 8.45 1.73 -6.72
CA VAL A 207 8.45 0.39 -7.35
C VAL A 207 7.33 0.27 -8.37
N THR A 208 6.13 0.74 -8.01
CA THR A 208 4.93 0.66 -8.85
C THR A 208 5.08 1.50 -10.12
N MET A 209 5.46 2.78 -9.99
CA MET A 209 5.65 3.67 -11.13
C MET A 209 6.74 3.17 -12.08
N GLU A 210 7.86 2.71 -11.55
CA GLU A 210 8.94 2.14 -12.36
C GLU A 210 8.50 0.85 -13.08
N THR A 211 7.65 0.04 -12.43
CA THR A 211 7.07 -1.16 -13.06
C THR A 211 6.11 -0.81 -14.18
N LEU A 212 5.23 0.20 -14.00
CA LEU A 212 4.33 0.68 -15.05
C LEU A 212 5.10 1.22 -16.26
N ARG A 213 6.15 2.02 -15.99
CA ARG A 213 7.07 2.49 -17.02
C ARG A 213 7.70 1.32 -17.78
N GLU A 214 8.21 0.31 -17.08
CA GLU A 214 8.82 -0.86 -17.69
C GLU A 214 7.82 -1.66 -18.54
N LEU A 215 6.57 -1.85 -18.09
CA LEU A 215 5.51 -2.47 -18.87
C LEU A 215 5.27 -1.73 -20.20
N ARG A 216 5.29 -0.40 -20.18
CA ARG A 216 5.13 0.43 -21.39
C ARG A 216 6.33 0.30 -22.32
N VAL A 217 7.54 0.52 -21.81
CA VAL A 217 8.78 0.51 -22.59
C VAL A 217 9.08 -0.85 -23.21
N SER A 218 8.76 -1.94 -22.49
CA SER A 218 8.90 -3.31 -23.02
C SER A 218 7.78 -3.73 -23.99
N GLY A 219 6.85 -2.82 -24.32
CA GLY A 219 5.74 -3.10 -25.23
C GLY A 219 4.64 -4.03 -24.64
N ASN A 220 4.66 -4.28 -23.33
CA ASN A 220 3.64 -5.12 -22.69
C ASN A 220 2.35 -4.35 -22.37
N THR A 221 1.76 -3.77 -23.41
CA THR A 221 0.54 -2.97 -23.33
C THR A 221 -0.67 -3.78 -22.86
N ARG A 222 -0.68 -5.08 -23.14
CA ARG A 222 -1.77 -5.97 -22.67
C ARG A 222 -1.90 -5.97 -21.15
N ALA A 223 -0.77 -6.11 -20.43
CA ALA A 223 -0.78 -6.08 -18.97
C ALA A 223 -1.17 -4.69 -18.45
N LEU A 224 -0.63 -3.63 -19.05
CA LEU A 224 -0.92 -2.25 -18.67
C LEU A 224 -2.42 -1.92 -18.84
N ASN A 225 -3.04 -2.34 -19.95
CA ASN A 225 -4.47 -2.10 -20.23
C ASN A 225 -5.43 -2.89 -19.31
N ARG A 226 -4.92 -3.87 -18.55
CA ARG A 226 -5.69 -4.63 -17.55
C ARG A 226 -5.62 -4.01 -16.16
N ILE A 227 -4.81 -2.96 -15.98
CA ILE A 227 -4.75 -2.19 -14.74
C ILE A 227 -5.89 -1.18 -14.78
N GLY A 228 -6.92 -1.43 -14.00
CA GLY A 228 -8.14 -0.62 -13.90
C GLY A 228 -8.06 0.49 -12.86
N GLY A 229 -6.88 0.70 -12.23
CA GLY A 229 -6.67 1.81 -11.31
C GLY A 229 -5.36 1.73 -10.55
N VAL A 230 -4.89 2.90 -10.13
CA VAL A 230 -3.66 3.04 -9.31
C VAL A 230 -3.94 4.00 -8.15
N VAL A 231 -3.58 3.57 -6.95
CA VAL A 231 -3.66 4.40 -5.74
C VAL A 231 -2.28 4.50 -5.12
N LEU A 232 -1.72 5.70 -5.07
CA LEU A 232 -0.45 5.99 -4.41
C LEU A 232 -0.73 6.68 -3.06
N MET A 233 -0.27 6.09 -1.97
CA MET A 233 -0.45 6.63 -0.61
C MET A 233 0.87 7.15 -0.07
N SER A 234 0.95 8.46 0.23
CA SER A 234 2.16 9.15 0.70
C SER A 234 3.39 8.79 -0.16
N PRO A 235 3.32 8.93 -1.50
CA PRO A 235 4.37 8.44 -2.40
C PRO A 235 5.72 9.09 -2.13
N ASP A 236 6.73 8.25 -1.89
CA ASP A 236 8.12 8.66 -1.75
C ASP A 236 8.82 8.62 -3.10
N ILE A 237 8.42 9.53 -3.97
CA ILE A 237 8.97 9.71 -5.31
C ILE A 237 9.34 11.20 -5.47
N ASP A 238 10.50 11.46 -6.03
CA ASP A 238 10.87 12.80 -6.48
C ASP A 238 9.93 13.24 -7.60
N LEU A 239 9.49 14.50 -7.59
CA LEU A 239 8.48 14.98 -8.53
C LEU A 239 8.94 14.91 -9.99
N ASP A 240 10.20 15.26 -10.28
CA ASP A 240 10.73 15.21 -11.64
C ASP A 240 10.87 13.76 -12.13
N VAL A 241 11.23 12.84 -11.22
CA VAL A 241 11.23 11.39 -11.51
C VAL A 241 9.82 10.90 -11.83
N PHE A 242 8.81 11.31 -11.04
CA PHE A 242 7.42 10.98 -11.30
C PHE A 242 6.95 11.46 -12.67
N LYS A 243 7.22 12.73 -13.02
CA LYS A 243 6.87 13.30 -14.32
C LYS A 243 7.51 12.50 -15.46
N THR A 244 8.81 12.23 -15.36
CA THR A 244 9.53 11.43 -16.36
C THR A 244 8.93 10.03 -16.51
N GLN A 245 8.52 9.40 -15.41
CA GLN A 245 7.86 8.09 -15.44
C GLN A 245 6.46 8.19 -16.07
N ALA A 246 5.67 9.20 -15.69
CA ALA A 246 4.32 9.42 -16.23
C ALA A 246 4.36 9.70 -17.74
N ASP A 247 5.29 10.51 -18.21
CA ASP A 247 5.52 10.79 -19.63
C ASP A 247 5.86 9.51 -20.40
N ALA A 248 6.76 8.69 -19.86
CA ALA A 248 7.15 7.43 -20.49
C ALA A 248 6.00 6.41 -20.52
N ILE A 249 5.12 6.41 -19.52
CA ILE A 249 3.91 5.59 -19.47
C ILE A 249 2.88 6.11 -20.50
N GLY A 250 2.80 7.42 -20.67
CA GLY A 250 1.83 8.11 -21.51
C GLY A 250 0.45 8.16 -20.86
N LYS A 251 -0.54 7.44 -21.38
CA LYS A 251 -1.84 7.35 -20.71
C LYS A 251 -1.72 6.55 -19.42
N LEU A 252 -1.87 7.23 -18.28
CA LEU A 252 -1.93 6.58 -16.96
C LEU A 252 -3.17 5.69 -16.85
N PRO A 253 -3.13 4.60 -16.04
CA PRO A 253 -4.34 3.87 -15.66
C PRO A 253 -5.37 4.81 -15.02
N ASP A 254 -6.63 4.55 -15.24
CA ASP A 254 -7.73 5.41 -14.79
C ASP A 254 -8.71 4.59 -13.94
N PRO A 255 -9.01 5.01 -12.68
CA PRO A 255 -8.52 6.22 -11.99
C PRO A 255 -7.06 6.11 -11.53
N PHE A 256 -6.34 7.26 -11.51
CA PHE A 256 -5.03 7.42 -10.91
C PHE A 256 -5.14 8.38 -9.72
N ILE A 257 -4.97 7.86 -8.50
CA ILE A 257 -5.24 8.60 -7.27
C ILE A 257 -3.99 8.72 -6.42
N ILE A 258 -3.71 9.92 -5.92
CA ILE A 258 -2.59 10.20 -5.03
C ILE A 258 -3.13 10.75 -3.71
N PHE A 259 -2.90 10.04 -2.59
CA PHE A 259 -3.10 10.54 -1.25
C PHE A 259 -1.80 11.15 -0.73
N SER A 260 -1.87 12.40 -0.29
CA SER A 260 -0.72 13.18 0.12
C SER A 260 -1.00 13.98 1.39
N SER A 261 0.05 14.29 2.14
CA SER A 261 -0.04 15.17 3.32
C SER A 261 1.17 16.08 3.42
N LYS A 262 0.94 17.39 3.42
CA LYS A 262 1.99 18.41 3.65
C LYS A 262 2.63 18.29 5.04
N LYS A 263 1.96 17.61 6.00
CA LYS A 263 2.45 17.33 7.34
C LYS A 263 3.17 15.99 7.48
N ASP A 264 3.43 15.29 6.40
CA ASP A 264 4.18 14.02 6.43
C ASP A 264 5.61 14.24 6.94
N ARG A 265 5.86 13.83 8.19
CA ARG A 265 7.16 14.03 8.85
C ARG A 265 8.21 13.03 8.37
N ALA A 266 7.78 11.83 7.92
CA ALA A 266 8.74 10.84 7.42
C ALA A 266 9.33 11.31 6.09
N LEU A 267 8.50 11.76 5.15
CA LEU A 267 8.97 12.31 3.89
C LEU A 267 9.82 13.57 4.10
N ARG A 268 9.42 14.46 5.05
CA ARG A 268 10.25 15.62 5.42
C ARG A 268 11.63 15.20 5.93
N LEU A 269 11.72 14.16 6.75
CA LEU A 269 13.01 13.66 7.23
C LEU A 269 13.84 13.10 6.08
N ILE A 270 13.21 12.36 5.16
CA ILE A 270 13.88 11.80 3.98
C ILE A 270 14.38 12.93 3.08
N GLU A 271 13.60 13.99 2.85
CA GLU A 271 14.02 15.19 2.11
C GLU A 271 15.28 15.82 2.71
N GLN A 272 15.33 15.93 4.04
CA GLN A 272 16.51 16.47 4.74
C GLN A 272 17.74 15.56 4.61
N LEU A 273 17.56 14.24 4.71
CA LEU A 273 18.64 13.26 4.62
C LEU A 273 19.19 13.11 3.19
N THR A 274 18.35 13.30 2.19
CA THR A 274 18.72 13.12 0.78
C THR A 274 19.01 14.43 0.06
N ALA A 275 18.85 15.57 0.72
CA ALA A 275 18.91 16.92 0.15
C ALA A 275 17.96 17.14 -1.06
N GLN A 276 16.91 16.33 -1.16
CA GLN A 276 15.87 16.44 -2.20
C GLN A 276 14.63 17.09 -1.59
N LYS A 277 14.04 18.08 -2.27
CA LYS A 277 12.99 18.92 -1.67
C LYS A 277 11.57 18.62 -2.17
N ASN A 278 11.39 18.06 -3.34
CA ASN A 278 10.08 17.95 -3.98
C ASN A 278 9.61 16.50 -4.03
N ARG A 279 8.91 16.05 -2.98
CA ARG A 279 8.32 14.70 -2.94
C ARG A 279 6.84 14.76 -3.32
N LEU A 280 6.43 13.91 -4.23
CA LEU A 280 5.03 13.79 -4.69
C LEU A 280 4.05 13.61 -3.51
N GLY A 281 4.44 12.87 -2.47
CA GLY A 281 3.62 12.68 -1.26
C GLY A 281 3.52 13.90 -0.34
N ARG A 282 4.21 15.01 -0.68
CA ARG A 282 4.16 16.31 0.00
C ARG A 282 4.01 17.48 -0.96
N LEU A 283 3.38 17.25 -2.11
CA LEU A 283 3.18 18.27 -3.12
C LEU A 283 2.53 19.54 -2.52
N GLU A 284 3.13 20.68 -2.80
CA GLU A 284 2.64 21.98 -2.30
C GLU A 284 1.56 22.57 -3.22
N ASP A 285 1.70 22.42 -4.54
CA ASP A 285 0.75 22.94 -5.54
C ASP A 285 0.39 21.84 -6.56
N VAL A 286 -0.89 21.54 -6.69
CA VAL A 286 -1.42 20.57 -7.67
C VAL A 286 -1.12 20.97 -9.12
N LYS A 287 -0.86 22.24 -9.38
CA LYS A 287 -0.47 22.72 -10.72
C LYS A 287 0.76 22.02 -11.27
N GLU A 288 1.64 21.53 -10.38
CA GLU A 288 2.86 20.83 -10.77
C GLU A 288 2.61 19.49 -11.47
N ILE A 289 1.39 18.91 -11.31
CA ILE A 289 0.97 17.66 -11.95
C ILE A 289 -0.29 17.83 -12.82
N ALA A 290 -0.66 19.08 -13.14
CA ALA A 290 -1.92 19.42 -13.82
C ALA A 290 -2.04 18.86 -15.25
N GLU A 291 -0.94 18.51 -15.87
CA GLU A 291 -0.87 17.91 -17.22
C GLU A 291 -1.33 16.44 -17.24
N TYR A 292 -1.37 15.77 -16.07
CA TYR A 292 -1.75 14.36 -15.96
C TYR A 292 -3.20 14.23 -15.48
N ASN A 293 -3.92 13.20 -15.97
CA ASN A 293 -5.24 12.83 -15.45
C ASN A 293 -5.08 12.13 -14.09
N ILE A 294 -5.09 12.91 -13.01
CA ILE A 294 -4.82 12.47 -11.64
C ILE A 294 -5.84 13.08 -10.69
N THR A 295 -6.37 12.26 -9.80
CA THR A 295 -7.10 12.70 -8.61
C THR A 295 -6.15 12.80 -7.43
N TYR A 296 -5.85 14.03 -7.01
CA TYR A 296 -4.97 14.32 -5.87
C TYR A 296 -5.80 14.57 -4.60
N VAL A 297 -5.58 13.78 -3.57
CA VAL A 297 -6.33 13.85 -2.31
C VAL A 297 -5.42 14.37 -1.20
N ASP A 298 -5.62 15.61 -0.78
CA ASP A 298 -4.91 16.21 0.36
C ASP A 298 -5.55 15.77 1.67
N VAL A 299 -4.86 14.90 2.39
CA VAL A 299 -5.27 14.37 3.70
C VAL A 299 -4.56 15.07 4.87
N THR A 300 -3.98 16.26 4.65
CA THR A 300 -3.19 16.99 5.64
C THR A 300 -3.97 17.25 6.94
N ALA A 301 -5.27 17.50 6.83
CA ALA A 301 -6.15 17.74 7.98
C ALA A 301 -6.38 16.50 8.85
N TYR A 302 -6.16 15.30 8.32
CA TYR A 302 -6.26 14.01 9.05
C TYR A 302 -4.93 13.55 9.63
N SER A 303 -3.90 14.36 9.53
CA SER A 303 -2.58 14.07 10.06
C SER A 303 -2.53 14.47 11.54
N GLU A 304 -2.98 13.58 12.43
CA GLU A 304 -2.98 13.78 13.87
C GLU A 304 -1.78 13.08 14.52
N GLY A 305 -0.94 13.83 15.25
CA GLY A 305 0.17 13.32 16.07
C GLY A 305 1.20 12.43 15.33
N GLY A 306 2.35 12.17 15.92
CA GLY A 306 3.36 11.21 15.44
C GLY A 306 3.98 11.50 14.06
N ILE A 307 4.41 10.45 13.38
CA ILE A 307 5.16 10.53 12.10
C ILE A 307 4.25 10.84 10.89
N ASN A 308 2.93 10.56 11.00
CA ASN A 308 1.91 10.90 9.99
C ASN A 308 2.21 10.46 8.55
N HIS A 309 2.92 9.33 8.38
CA HIS A 309 3.33 8.84 7.07
C HIS A 309 2.32 7.90 6.39
N PHE A 310 1.31 7.42 7.10
CA PHE A 310 0.32 6.50 6.56
C PHE A 310 -1.09 6.74 7.14
N PRO A 311 -1.61 7.98 7.08
CA PRO A 311 -2.93 8.27 7.64
C PRO A 311 -4.03 7.53 6.89
N THR A 312 -3.92 7.36 5.57
CA THR A 312 -4.96 6.78 4.71
C THR A 312 -5.37 5.37 5.12
N ALA A 313 -4.44 4.51 5.55
CA ALA A 313 -4.77 3.15 5.98
C ALA A 313 -4.97 3.00 7.49
N LYS A 314 -4.83 4.07 8.26
CA LYS A 314 -5.00 4.08 9.72
C LYS A 314 -6.25 4.84 10.17
N SER A 315 -6.71 5.82 9.40
CA SER A 315 -7.91 6.59 9.69
C SER A 315 -9.16 5.89 9.16
N PRO A 316 -10.14 5.53 10.00
CA PRO A 316 -11.38 4.91 9.54
C PRO A 316 -12.13 5.75 8.49
N ALA A 317 -12.07 7.09 8.61
CA ALA A 317 -12.67 8.00 7.66
C ALA A 317 -11.99 7.96 6.29
N LEU A 318 -10.64 7.93 6.26
CA LEU A 318 -9.88 7.83 5.02
C LEU A 318 -9.94 6.42 4.41
N LEU A 319 -10.05 5.38 5.24
CA LEU A 319 -10.34 4.03 4.76
C LEU A 319 -11.67 3.99 4.03
N LYS A 320 -12.74 4.58 4.62
CA LYS A 320 -14.05 4.66 3.95
C LYS A 320 -13.96 5.36 2.60
N LEU A 321 -13.21 6.46 2.50
CA LEU A 321 -12.97 7.17 1.23
C LEU A 321 -12.23 6.27 0.23
N LEU A 322 -11.21 5.55 0.67
CA LEU A 322 -10.47 4.59 -0.17
C LEU A 322 -11.38 3.48 -0.71
N GLY A 323 -12.33 3.00 0.08
CA GLY A 323 -13.34 2.02 -0.35
C GLY A 323 -14.32 2.54 -1.40
N GLN A 324 -14.46 3.86 -1.52
CA GLN A 324 -15.34 4.53 -2.48
C GLN A 324 -14.62 4.97 -3.77
N VAL A 325 -13.35 4.63 -3.93
CA VAL A 325 -12.54 5.00 -5.11
C VAL A 325 -13.22 4.70 -6.44
N PRO A 326 -13.90 3.55 -6.66
CA PRO A 326 -14.60 3.29 -7.90
C PRO A 326 -15.76 4.27 -8.19
N ASP A 327 -16.34 4.83 -7.14
CA ASP A 327 -17.48 5.76 -7.21
C ASP A 327 -17.04 7.22 -7.04
N LEU A 328 -15.75 7.46 -6.82
CA LEU A 328 -15.21 8.79 -6.49
C LEU A 328 -15.45 9.78 -7.62
N GLU A 329 -15.33 9.37 -8.88
CA GLU A 329 -15.63 10.20 -10.05
C GLU A 329 -17.11 10.54 -10.13
N GLN A 330 -18.01 9.61 -9.84
CA GLN A 330 -19.44 9.88 -9.76
C GLN A 330 -19.79 10.80 -8.60
N ALA A 331 -19.12 10.63 -7.47
CA ALA A 331 -19.29 11.48 -6.30
C ALA A 331 -18.72 12.90 -6.50
N LEU A 332 -17.74 13.05 -7.39
CA LEU A 332 -17.14 14.35 -7.75
C LEU A 332 -17.88 15.05 -8.88
N SER A 333 -18.49 14.32 -9.82
CA SER A 333 -19.27 14.87 -10.92
C SER A 333 -20.71 15.24 -10.54
N GLY A 334 -21.16 14.84 -9.36
CA GLY A 334 -22.51 15.10 -8.84
C GLY A 334 -22.58 16.36 -7.99
N ASP A 335 -23.55 17.22 -8.33
CA ASP A 335 -23.97 18.46 -7.67
C ASP A 335 -23.81 18.42 -6.13
N GLY A 336 -23.24 19.48 -5.55
CA GLY A 336 -22.74 19.62 -4.16
C GLY A 336 -23.74 19.40 -3.02
N GLY A 337 -24.48 18.31 -2.98
CA GLY A 337 -25.51 18.07 -1.97
C GLY A 337 -25.66 16.64 -1.44
N ARG A 338 -24.81 15.66 -1.78
CA ARG A 338 -25.03 14.26 -1.36
C ARG A 338 -24.17 13.83 -0.18
N THR A 339 -24.86 13.56 0.90
CA THR A 339 -24.52 12.94 2.17
C THR A 339 -23.67 11.67 1.98
N GLY A 340 -22.40 11.73 2.39
CA GLY A 340 -21.55 10.52 2.49
C GLY A 340 -20.05 10.73 2.26
N LEU A 341 -19.65 11.78 1.57
CA LEU A 341 -18.24 12.16 1.40
C LEU A 341 -17.78 13.02 2.58
N LEU A 342 -16.50 12.90 2.92
CA LEU A 342 -15.88 13.80 3.88
C LEU A 342 -15.96 15.24 3.35
N PRO A 343 -16.25 16.24 4.21
CA PRO A 343 -16.28 17.63 3.78
C PRO A 343 -14.91 18.02 3.21
N GLY A 344 -14.92 18.75 2.11
CA GLY A 344 -13.69 19.15 1.44
C GLY A 344 -13.95 20.16 0.34
N THR A 345 -12.86 20.70 -0.19
CA THR A 345 -12.86 21.59 -1.36
C THR A 345 -12.34 20.85 -2.57
N VAL A 346 -13.05 20.95 -3.69
CA VAL A 346 -12.64 20.42 -4.99
C VAL A 346 -12.04 21.54 -5.82
N LEU A 347 -10.83 21.34 -6.33
CA LEU A 347 -10.15 22.26 -7.22
C LEU A 347 -9.63 21.48 -8.44
N THR A 348 -10.16 21.80 -9.61
CA THR A 348 -9.67 21.21 -10.86
C THR A 348 -8.73 22.19 -11.55
N VAL A 349 -7.54 21.70 -11.92
CA VAL A 349 -6.52 22.46 -12.65
C VAL A 349 -6.11 21.62 -13.86
N GLN A 350 -6.49 22.05 -15.05
CA GLN A 350 -6.31 21.29 -16.29
C GLN A 350 -6.89 19.86 -16.17
N ASN A 351 -6.03 18.84 -16.20
CA ASN A 351 -6.42 17.42 -16.12
C ASN A 351 -6.37 16.86 -14.69
N ALA A 352 -5.78 17.58 -13.73
CA ALA A 352 -5.69 17.13 -12.36
C ALA A 352 -6.85 17.69 -11.51
N THR A 353 -7.44 16.85 -10.67
CA THR A 353 -8.46 17.22 -9.69
C THR A 353 -7.90 17.08 -8.28
N ALA A 354 -7.85 18.18 -7.52
CA ALA A 354 -7.43 18.19 -6.13
C ALA A 354 -8.64 18.15 -5.19
N LEU A 355 -8.63 17.21 -4.25
CA LEU A 355 -9.57 17.10 -3.15
C LEU A 355 -8.88 17.47 -1.84
N ILE A 356 -9.23 18.60 -1.28
CA ILE A 356 -8.71 19.05 0.02
C ILE A 356 -9.73 18.67 1.09
N LEU A 357 -9.44 17.63 1.86
CA LEU A 357 -10.35 17.08 2.86
C LEU A 357 -10.26 17.86 4.18
N SER A 358 -11.40 18.05 4.83
CA SER A 358 -11.50 18.62 6.17
C SER A 358 -12.10 17.59 7.13
N PRO A 359 -11.61 17.45 8.38
CA PRO A 359 -12.25 16.59 9.36
C PRO A 359 -13.64 17.10 9.69
N VAL A 360 -14.59 16.18 9.84
CA VAL A 360 -15.90 16.53 10.40
C VAL A 360 -15.68 16.93 11.85
N ALA A 361 -16.01 18.17 12.20
CA ALA A 361 -15.98 18.60 13.60
C ALA A 361 -16.91 17.66 14.39
N SER A 362 -16.35 16.91 15.35
CA SER A 362 -17.16 16.17 16.32
C SER A 362 -17.97 17.19 17.13
N ARG A 363 -19.28 17.21 16.94
CA ARG A 363 -20.21 17.91 17.83
C ARG A 363 -20.38 17.12 19.12
#